data_b059279bdbeddf78a8f03df4bff3d10d
#
_entry.id   b059279bdbeddf78a8f03df4bff3d10d
#
_cell.length_a   1.000
_cell.length_b   1.000
_cell.length_c   1.000
_cell.angle_alpha   90.00
_cell.angle_beta   90.00
_cell.angle_gamma   90.00
#
_symmetry.space_group_name_H-M   'P 1'
#
loop_
_entity.id
_entity.type
_entity.pdbx_description
1 polymer ?
#
loop_
_entity_poly.entity_id
_entity_poly.type
_entity_poly.pdbx_seq_one_letter_code
_entity_poly.pdbx_strand_id
1 'polypeptide(L)'
;MSQLHFVVQSSAKQAQANAAADVNDKVTALFPQQDDEAVDTALELFNQMSRQITDSYRTLESRVNQLSGELTAESLQRQQELEEKEQLADRLSTLLNALPAGVVVLDKQGVVTQTNPAAIGLLGEPLDNERWVDVIRRCFAPRRDDGHEVSLKDGRRVSIEIRTMENQPGQLILLTDLTETRHLQAQLAHAQRLSAMGKMVASLAHQIRTPLSAAILYGGHLSQDDLDEEMRQRCVSRLMSRLTHLEQQVRDMLIFARGETRLAEELSAETLASAVGSALDGLKLAPEVEVRLDSHVSDSRLMCNRDALVGACTNLVNNSLEAGATRVVVQLFPAGNELVIRVVDNGPGFDAAQSGQLMEAFYTTKSHGTGLGLAVVQAVVKAHQGRFAIESSQQGGAVATLT
;
A
#
# COMPACT_ATOMS: atom_id res chain seq x y z
N MET A 1 -47.83 42.95 -11.84
CA MET A 1 -47.92 43.61 -10.49
C MET A 1 -48.22 45.11 -10.58
N SER A 2 -47.87 45.83 -11.63
CA SER A 2 -48.04 47.30 -11.76
C SER A 2 -49.46 47.78 -12.03
N GLN A 3 -50.34 47.00 -12.66
CA GLN A 3 -51.72 47.41 -12.99
C GLN A 3 -52.73 47.28 -11.84
N LEU A 4 -52.50 46.40 -10.88
CA LEU A 4 -53.36 46.23 -9.71
C LEU A 4 -53.17 47.35 -8.69
N HIS A 5 -52.01 47.97 -8.62
CA HIS A 5 -51.74 49.09 -7.69
C HIS A 5 -52.41 50.35 -8.10
N PHE A 6 -52.59 50.64 -9.40
CA PHE A 6 -53.24 51.84 -9.91
C PHE A 6 -54.77 51.81 -9.76
N VAL A 7 -55.40 50.64 -9.89
CA VAL A 7 -56.81 50.43 -9.75
C VAL A 7 -57.28 50.60 -8.28
N VAL A 8 -56.47 50.10 -7.32
CA VAL A 8 -56.77 50.19 -5.91
C VAL A 8 -56.68 51.66 -5.39
N GLN A 9 -55.68 52.42 -5.86
CA GLN A 9 -55.52 53.82 -5.48
C GLN A 9 -56.62 54.74 -6.05
N SER A 10 -57.09 54.47 -7.27
CA SER A 10 -58.19 55.21 -7.91
C SER A 10 -59.52 54.97 -7.19
N SER A 11 -59.82 53.72 -6.85
CA SER A 11 -61.09 53.37 -6.13
C SER A 11 -61.11 53.89 -4.72
N ALA A 12 -59.98 53.94 -4.02
CA ALA A 12 -59.92 54.47 -2.65
C ALA A 12 -60.13 55.97 -2.58
N LYS A 13 -59.59 56.75 -3.53
CA LYS A 13 -59.86 58.23 -3.59
C LYS A 13 -61.25 58.52 -3.95
N GLN A 14 -61.92 57.80 -4.81
CA GLN A 14 -63.30 58.02 -5.19
C GLN A 14 -64.30 57.63 -4.09
N ALA A 15 -64.02 56.59 -3.35
CA ALA A 15 -64.76 56.17 -2.17
C ALA A 15 -64.67 57.21 -1.02
N GLN A 16 -63.49 57.80 -0.81
CA GLN A 16 -63.27 58.84 0.19
C GLN A 16 -64.03 60.16 -0.12
N ALA A 17 -64.01 60.56 -1.40
CA ALA A 17 -64.79 61.79 -1.81
C ALA A 17 -66.29 61.59 -1.69
N ASN A 18 -66.82 60.44 -2.04
CA ASN A 18 -68.28 60.18 -1.91
C ASN A 18 -68.74 59.99 -0.45
N ALA A 19 -67.87 59.38 0.38
CA ALA A 19 -68.20 59.24 1.83
C ALA A 19 -68.17 60.56 2.56
N ALA A 20 -67.31 61.49 2.21
CA ALA A 20 -67.25 62.82 2.81
C ALA A 20 -68.48 63.70 2.43
N ALA A 21 -68.98 63.58 1.21
CA ALA A 21 -70.21 64.30 0.76
C ALA A 21 -71.49 63.75 1.44
N ASP A 22 -71.59 62.41 1.56
CA ASP A 22 -72.79 61.78 2.16
C ASP A 22 -72.87 61.99 3.70
N VAL A 23 -71.70 62.10 4.37
CA VAL A 23 -71.64 62.40 5.80
C VAL A 23 -72.00 63.84 6.09
N ASN A 24 -71.61 64.81 5.26
CA ASN A 24 -71.93 66.22 5.47
C ASN A 24 -73.44 66.53 5.30
N ASP A 25 -74.09 65.85 4.34
CA ASP A 25 -75.51 65.97 4.09
C ASP A 25 -76.39 65.33 5.20
N LYS A 26 -75.96 64.23 5.77
CA LYS A 26 -76.63 63.53 6.88
C LYS A 26 -76.39 64.17 8.23
N VAL A 27 -75.26 64.81 8.45
CA VAL A 27 -74.97 65.55 9.68
C VAL A 27 -75.81 66.80 9.79
N THR A 28 -76.06 67.53 8.67
CA THR A 28 -76.90 68.72 8.64
C THR A 28 -78.38 68.41 8.86
N ALA A 29 -78.85 67.18 8.59
CA ALA A 29 -80.27 66.76 8.80
C ALA A 29 -80.59 66.24 10.19
N LEU A 30 -79.66 66.01 11.06
CA LEU A 30 -79.82 65.34 12.36
C LEU A 30 -79.78 66.29 13.59
N PHE A 31 -79.39 67.58 13.43
CA PHE A 31 -79.30 68.53 14.56
C PHE A 31 -79.98 69.84 14.22
N PRO A 32 -81.25 70.06 14.70
CA PRO A 32 -81.85 71.36 14.66
C PRO A 32 -81.30 72.22 15.82
N GLN A 33 -80.53 73.25 15.44
CA GLN A 33 -80.23 74.46 16.26
C GLN A 33 -80.23 74.27 17.79
N GLN A 34 -79.08 73.92 18.36
CA GLN A 34 -78.59 74.47 19.67
C GLN A 34 -77.38 73.54 20.07
N ASP A 35 -76.24 74.11 19.96
CA ASP A 35 -74.89 73.81 20.45
C ASP A 35 -73.83 73.68 19.31
N ASP A 36 -73.51 74.79 18.70
CA ASP A 36 -72.42 74.93 17.74
C ASP A 36 -71.03 74.43 18.34
N GLU A 37 -70.89 74.57 19.67
CA GLU A 37 -69.70 74.20 20.40
C GLU A 37 -69.49 72.63 20.51
N ALA A 38 -70.60 71.90 20.63
CA ALA A 38 -70.58 70.43 20.70
C ALA A 38 -70.31 69.78 19.32
N VAL A 39 -70.81 70.40 18.24
CA VAL A 39 -70.57 69.93 16.86
C VAL A 39 -69.13 70.17 16.44
N ASP A 40 -68.58 71.36 16.80
CA ASP A 40 -67.19 71.68 16.53
C ASP A 40 -66.23 70.73 17.29
N THR A 41 -66.50 70.43 18.57
CA THR A 41 -65.70 69.48 19.35
C THR A 41 -65.77 68.04 18.78
N ALA A 42 -66.93 67.58 18.33
CA ALA A 42 -67.12 66.30 17.70
C ALA A 42 -66.38 66.21 16.35
N LEU A 43 -66.37 67.30 15.56
CA LEU A 43 -65.67 67.42 14.29
C LEU A 43 -64.14 67.43 14.51
N GLU A 44 -63.64 68.10 15.52
CA GLU A 44 -62.23 68.10 15.91
C GLU A 44 -61.83 66.73 16.36
N LEU A 45 -62.61 66.01 17.16
CA LEU A 45 -62.30 64.63 17.60
C LEU A 45 -62.26 63.66 16.39
N PHE A 46 -63.23 63.77 15.48
CA PHE A 46 -63.29 63.00 14.26
C PHE A 46 -62.08 63.26 13.35
N ASN A 47 -61.72 64.53 13.18
CA ASN A 47 -60.53 64.90 12.43
C ASN A 47 -59.23 64.37 13.09
N GLN A 48 -59.12 64.40 14.40
CA GLN A 48 -58.03 63.89 15.17
C GLN A 48 -57.94 62.37 15.03
N MET A 49 -59.05 61.62 15.18
CA MET A 49 -59.11 60.18 14.97
C MET A 49 -58.73 59.78 13.51
N SER A 50 -59.27 60.52 12.53
CA SER A 50 -58.99 60.31 11.10
C SER A 50 -57.54 60.52 10.81
N ARG A 51 -56.89 61.54 11.37
CA ARG A 51 -55.45 61.76 11.26
C ARG A 51 -54.68 60.63 11.92
N GLN A 52 -55.05 60.23 13.13
CA GLN A 52 -54.39 59.15 13.85
C GLN A 52 -54.47 57.77 13.11
N ILE A 53 -55.63 57.45 12.50
CA ILE A 53 -55.82 56.28 11.66
C ILE A 53 -54.95 56.37 10.41
N THR A 54 -54.93 57.54 9.75
CA THR A 54 -54.08 57.71 8.53
C THR A 54 -52.62 57.59 8.83
N ASP A 55 -52.13 58.13 9.95
CA ASP A 55 -50.73 58.01 10.37
C ASP A 55 -50.38 56.58 10.79
N SER A 56 -51.31 55.86 11.46
CA SER A 56 -51.15 54.44 11.77
C SER A 56 -51.10 53.60 10.50
N TYR A 57 -51.95 53.88 9.51
CA TYR A 57 -51.89 53.18 8.20
C TYR A 57 -50.57 53.40 7.47
N ARG A 58 -50.09 54.65 7.44
CA ARG A 58 -48.82 54.99 6.81
C ARG A 58 -47.65 54.29 7.52
N THR A 59 -47.67 54.25 8.86
CA THR A 59 -46.65 53.55 9.64
C THR A 59 -46.68 52.04 9.38
N LEU A 60 -47.89 51.47 9.32
CA LEU A 60 -48.05 50.03 9.00
C LEU A 60 -47.60 49.71 7.59
N GLU A 61 -47.93 50.50 6.59
CA GLU A 61 -47.51 50.33 5.18
C GLU A 61 -46.01 50.43 5.06
N SER A 62 -45.37 51.40 5.73
CA SER A 62 -43.90 51.51 5.78
C SER A 62 -43.25 50.26 6.39
N ARG A 63 -43.84 49.75 7.48
CA ARG A 63 -43.34 48.54 8.16
C ARG A 63 -43.51 47.30 7.32
N VAL A 64 -44.61 47.13 6.63
CA VAL A 64 -44.86 46.02 5.69
C VAL A 64 -43.88 46.07 4.54
N ASN A 65 -43.64 47.25 3.96
CA ASN A 65 -42.67 47.40 2.87
C ASN A 65 -41.24 47.11 3.33
N GLN A 66 -40.87 47.56 4.53
CA GLN A 66 -39.57 47.26 5.13
C GLN A 66 -39.37 45.75 5.34
N LEU A 67 -40.33 45.07 6.01
CA LEU A 67 -40.29 43.64 6.28
C LEU A 67 -40.30 42.81 4.98
N SER A 68 -41.06 43.24 3.98
CA SER A 68 -41.04 42.59 2.64
C SER A 68 -39.70 42.73 1.96
N GLY A 69 -39.03 43.88 2.09
CA GLY A 69 -37.66 44.09 1.57
C GLY A 69 -36.63 43.23 2.31
N GLU A 70 -36.70 43.18 3.65
CA GLU A 70 -35.80 42.33 4.46
C GLU A 70 -35.98 40.83 4.12
N LEU A 71 -37.24 40.37 4.01
CA LEU A 71 -37.51 38.96 3.64
C LEU A 71 -37.00 38.60 2.25
N THR A 72 -37.16 39.53 1.29
CA THR A 72 -36.64 39.31 -0.08
C THR A 72 -35.12 39.26 -0.09
N ALA A 73 -34.45 40.14 0.64
CA ALA A 73 -33.00 40.14 0.77
C ALA A 73 -32.46 38.83 1.43
N GLU A 74 -33.10 38.41 2.53
CA GLU A 74 -32.76 37.17 3.22
C GLU A 74 -32.98 35.92 2.34
N SER A 75 -34.05 35.86 1.57
CA SER A 75 -34.34 34.77 0.66
C SER A 75 -33.32 34.69 -0.48
N LEU A 76 -32.90 35.82 -1.03
CA LEU A 76 -31.85 35.91 -2.06
C LEU A 76 -30.50 35.43 -1.50
N GLN A 77 -30.17 35.88 -0.30
CA GLN A 77 -28.92 35.46 0.34
C GLN A 77 -28.91 33.96 0.61
N ARG A 78 -29.97 33.37 1.12
CA ARG A 78 -30.11 31.92 1.32
C ARG A 78 -30.01 31.15 0.01
N GLN A 79 -30.56 31.65 -1.06
CA GLN A 79 -30.48 31.02 -2.36
C GLN A 79 -29.03 31.01 -2.87
N GLN A 80 -28.32 32.13 -2.73
CA GLN A 80 -26.91 32.21 -3.08
C GLN A 80 -26.05 31.23 -2.26
N GLU A 81 -26.26 31.15 -0.94
CA GLU A 81 -25.56 30.21 -0.07
C GLU A 81 -25.84 28.75 -0.45
N LEU A 82 -27.06 28.41 -0.89
CA LEU A 82 -27.39 27.08 -1.37
C LEU A 82 -26.70 26.77 -2.70
N GLU A 83 -26.74 27.71 -3.65
CA GLU A 83 -26.07 27.56 -4.95
C GLU A 83 -24.54 27.38 -4.78
N GLU A 84 -23.92 28.15 -3.88
CA GLU A 84 -22.49 28.01 -3.56
C GLU A 84 -22.17 26.63 -2.95
N LYS A 85 -23.03 26.15 -2.02
CA LYS A 85 -22.86 24.81 -1.42
C LYS A 85 -23.03 23.69 -2.44
N GLU A 86 -24.02 23.80 -3.33
CA GLU A 86 -24.21 22.83 -4.42
C GLU A 86 -23.02 22.81 -5.38
N GLN A 87 -22.52 23.97 -5.79
CA GLN A 87 -21.33 24.05 -6.64
C GLN A 87 -20.10 23.45 -5.97
N LEU A 88 -19.91 23.68 -4.67
CA LEU A 88 -18.80 23.10 -3.91
C LEU A 88 -18.94 21.57 -3.81
N ALA A 89 -20.14 21.07 -3.52
CA ALA A 89 -20.42 19.63 -3.47
C ALA A 89 -20.17 18.94 -4.81
N ASP A 90 -20.63 19.53 -5.92
CA ASP A 90 -20.39 19.01 -7.26
C ASP A 90 -18.90 18.99 -7.62
N ARG A 91 -18.19 20.05 -7.24
CA ARG A 91 -16.75 20.13 -7.45
C ARG A 91 -16.00 19.07 -6.66
N LEU A 92 -16.35 18.87 -5.38
CA LEU A 92 -15.77 17.83 -4.55
C LEU A 92 -16.07 16.42 -5.09
N SER A 93 -17.30 16.17 -5.50
CA SER A 93 -17.71 14.91 -6.13
C SER A 93 -16.91 14.64 -7.40
N THR A 94 -16.75 15.64 -8.27
CA THR A 94 -15.95 15.51 -9.49
C THR A 94 -14.49 15.18 -9.17
N LEU A 95 -13.90 15.83 -8.18
CA LEU A 95 -12.53 15.55 -7.76
C LEU A 95 -12.37 14.13 -7.22
N LEU A 96 -13.29 13.68 -6.36
CA LEU A 96 -13.28 12.32 -5.83
C LEU A 96 -13.44 11.26 -6.92
N ASN A 97 -14.30 11.52 -7.90
CA ASN A 97 -14.53 10.62 -9.02
C ASN A 97 -13.35 10.55 -9.99
N ALA A 98 -12.57 11.61 -10.10
CA ALA A 98 -11.37 11.65 -10.94
C ALA A 98 -10.12 11.02 -10.29
N LEU A 99 -10.16 10.70 -8.98
CA LEU A 99 -9.03 10.06 -8.31
C LEU A 99 -8.85 8.62 -8.81
N PRO A 100 -7.62 8.23 -9.20
CA PRO A 100 -7.31 6.85 -9.59
C PRO A 100 -7.19 5.90 -8.39
N ALA A 101 -7.47 6.35 -7.20
CA ALA A 101 -7.46 5.57 -5.97
C ALA A 101 -8.88 5.37 -5.44
N GLY A 102 -9.16 4.18 -4.93
CA GLY A 102 -10.44 3.88 -4.29
C GLY A 102 -10.56 4.62 -2.96
N VAL A 103 -11.64 5.37 -2.82
CA VAL A 103 -11.97 6.09 -1.57
C VAL A 103 -13.22 5.47 -0.97
N VAL A 104 -13.13 5.06 0.29
CA VAL A 104 -14.24 4.51 1.07
C VAL A 104 -14.34 5.27 2.38
N VAL A 105 -15.52 5.78 2.68
CA VAL A 105 -15.82 6.48 3.94
C VAL A 105 -16.66 5.57 4.83
N LEU A 106 -16.20 5.38 6.06
CA LEU A 106 -16.90 4.60 7.07
C LEU A 106 -17.47 5.51 8.16
N ASP A 107 -18.61 5.13 8.68
CA ASP A 107 -19.18 5.72 9.89
C ASP A 107 -18.52 5.19 11.18
N LYS A 108 -19.04 5.60 12.36
CA LYS A 108 -18.59 5.12 13.68
C LYS A 108 -18.76 3.62 13.89
N GLN A 109 -19.72 3.00 13.19
CA GLN A 109 -20.05 1.59 13.29
C GLN A 109 -19.28 0.72 12.29
N GLY A 110 -18.46 1.34 11.44
CA GLY A 110 -17.73 0.66 10.38
C GLY A 110 -18.59 0.28 9.18
N VAL A 111 -19.67 1.01 8.94
CA VAL A 111 -20.54 0.87 7.76
C VAL A 111 -20.07 1.85 6.69
N VAL A 112 -20.04 1.42 5.45
CA VAL A 112 -19.68 2.23 4.29
C VAL A 112 -20.78 3.24 4.01
N THR A 113 -20.45 4.53 4.06
CA THR A 113 -21.37 5.64 3.81
C THR A 113 -21.18 6.29 2.45
N GLN A 114 -19.95 6.28 1.92
CA GLN A 114 -19.65 6.86 0.62
C GLN A 114 -18.50 6.09 -0.05
N THR A 115 -18.57 5.95 -1.35
CA THR A 115 -17.54 5.36 -2.19
C THR A 115 -17.37 6.16 -3.47
N ASN A 116 -16.17 6.09 -4.06
CA ASN A 116 -15.94 6.62 -5.40
C ASN A 116 -15.91 5.49 -6.44
N PRO A 117 -16.00 5.80 -7.75
CA PRO A 117 -16.00 4.79 -8.82
C PRO A 117 -14.76 3.89 -8.81
N ALA A 118 -13.60 4.40 -8.40
CA ALA A 118 -12.38 3.61 -8.31
C ALA A 118 -12.47 2.53 -7.21
N ALA A 119 -13.09 2.83 -6.06
CA ALA A 119 -13.35 1.83 -5.01
C ALA A 119 -14.31 0.74 -5.50
N ILE A 120 -15.36 1.11 -6.24
CA ILE A 120 -16.30 0.16 -6.85
C ILE A 120 -15.57 -0.72 -7.87
N GLY A 121 -14.71 -0.13 -8.71
CA GLY A 121 -13.89 -0.87 -9.68
C GLY A 121 -12.91 -1.85 -9.03
N LEU A 122 -12.40 -1.54 -7.82
CA LEU A 122 -11.48 -2.39 -7.08
C LEU A 122 -12.18 -3.51 -6.30
N LEU A 123 -13.28 -3.20 -5.61
CA LEU A 123 -13.91 -4.09 -4.64
C LEU A 123 -15.21 -4.74 -5.16
N GLY A 124 -15.75 -4.22 -6.28
CA GLY A 124 -17.06 -4.66 -6.80
C GLY A 124 -18.23 -4.18 -5.94
N GLU A 125 -19.44 -4.30 -6.47
CA GLU A 125 -20.69 -4.00 -5.76
C GLU A 125 -21.24 -5.22 -5.02
N PRO A 126 -22.10 -5.05 -3.99
CA PRO A 126 -22.48 -3.81 -3.33
C PRO A 126 -21.42 -3.31 -2.34
N LEU A 127 -21.29 -2.00 -2.15
CA LEU A 127 -20.42 -1.38 -1.14
C LEU A 127 -21.21 -0.49 -0.17
N ASP A 128 -22.14 0.31 -0.68
CA ASP A 128 -22.88 1.27 0.11
C ASP A 128 -23.79 0.57 1.14
N ASN A 129 -23.76 1.07 2.37
CA ASN A 129 -24.45 0.52 3.53
C ASN A 129 -23.99 -0.91 3.96
N GLU A 130 -22.92 -1.44 3.38
CA GLU A 130 -22.30 -2.68 3.80
C GLU A 130 -21.35 -2.46 4.99
N ARG A 131 -21.22 -3.45 5.85
CA ARG A 131 -20.19 -3.40 6.90
C ARG A 131 -18.82 -3.67 6.28
N TRP A 132 -17.85 -2.83 6.59
CA TRP A 132 -16.49 -2.96 6.05
C TRP A 132 -15.86 -4.35 6.28
N VAL A 133 -16.15 -4.97 7.42
CA VAL A 133 -15.68 -6.33 7.72
C VAL A 133 -16.20 -7.37 6.71
N ASP A 134 -17.42 -7.21 6.22
CA ASP A 134 -18.02 -8.11 5.24
C ASP A 134 -17.43 -7.88 3.84
N VAL A 135 -17.16 -6.62 3.49
CA VAL A 135 -16.40 -6.25 2.28
C VAL A 135 -14.99 -6.87 2.31
N ILE A 136 -14.29 -6.76 3.45
CA ILE A 136 -12.98 -7.41 3.63
C ILE A 136 -13.09 -8.91 3.37
N ARG A 137 -14.02 -9.61 4.00
CA ARG A 137 -14.19 -11.05 3.81
C ARG A 137 -14.50 -11.43 2.37
N ARG A 138 -15.27 -10.60 1.67
CA ARG A 138 -15.66 -10.82 0.28
C ARG A 138 -14.51 -10.61 -0.69
N CYS A 139 -13.75 -9.53 -0.55
CA CYS A 139 -12.84 -9.04 -1.57
C CYS A 139 -11.38 -9.36 -1.31
N PHE A 140 -10.96 -9.40 -0.05
CA PHE A 140 -9.56 -9.55 0.31
C PHE A 140 -9.17 -11.02 0.51
N ALA A 141 -7.96 -11.35 0.09
CA ALA A 141 -7.32 -12.64 0.30
C ALA A 141 -5.85 -12.39 0.69
N PRO A 142 -5.60 -11.92 1.94
CA PRO A 142 -4.26 -11.59 2.40
C PRO A 142 -3.32 -12.78 2.21
N ARG A 143 -2.18 -12.53 1.59
CA ARG A 143 -1.11 -13.50 1.40
C ARG A 143 0.02 -13.22 2.36
N ARG A 144 0.79 -14.23 2.71
CA ARG A 144 1.96 -14.06 3.57
C ARG A 144 3.05 -13.16 2.98
N ASP A 145 3.03 -12.97 1.66
CA ASP A 145 3.97 -12.15 0.90
C ASP A 145 3.51 -10.72 0.61
N ASP A 146 2.40 -10.31 1.19
CA ASP A 146 1.82 -8.98 0.92
C ASP A 146 2.61 -7.83 1.59
N GLY A 147 3.31 -8.07 2.69
CA GLY A 147 4.07 -7.03 3.41
C GLY A 147 3.16 -5.92 3.93
N HIS A 148 3.31 -4.69 3.38
CA HIS A 148 2.45 -3.54 3.68
C HIS A 148 1.27 -3.39 2.71
N GLU A 149 1.12 -4.31 1.78
CA GLU A 149 0.05 -4.35 0.79
C GLU A 149 -0.91 -5.48 1.16
N VAL A 150 -2.05 -5.56 0.47
CA VAL A 150 -2.99 -6.66 0.65
C VAL A 150 -3.43 -7.17 -0.72
N SER A 151 -3.42 -8.49 -0.89
CA SER A 151 -3.93 -9.11 -2.11
C SER A 151 -5.46 -9.18 -2.09
N LEU A 152 -6.08 -8.87 -3.22
CA LEU A 152 -7.48 -9.14 -3.48
C LEU A 152 -7.66 -10.56 -4.02
N LYS A 153 -8.88 -11.10 -3.93
CA LYS A 153 -9.23 -12.45 -4.44
C LYS A 153 -9.07 -12.57 -5.95
N ASP A 154 -9.19 -11.48 -6.69
CA ASP A 154 -8.97 -11.42 -8.14
C ASP A 154 -7.50 -11.38 -8.55
N GLY A 155 -6.59 -11.30 -7.57
CA GLY A 155 -5.14 -11.29 -7.76
C GLY A 155 -4.51 -9.91 -7.81
N ARG A 156 -5.30 -8.82 -7.78
CA ARG A 156 -4.77 -7.45 -7.67
C ARG A 156 -4.13 -7.23 -6.31
N ARG A 157 -3.12 -6.34 -6.27
CA ARG A 157 -2.45 -5.91 -5.04
C ARG A 157 -2.79 -4.45 -4.76
N VAL A 158 -3.28 -4.19 -3.55
CA VAL A 158 -3.69 -2.86 -3.13
C VAL A 158 -2.93 -2.42 -1.88
N SER A 159 -2.54 -1.15 -1.84
CA SER A 159 -2.12 -0.50 -0.60
C SER A 159 -3.35 0.07 0.10
N ILE A 160 -3.41 -0.07 1.42
CA ILE A 160 -4.51 0.43 2.25
C ILE A 160 -3.96 1.47 3.21
N GLU A 161 -4.48 2.70 3.11
CA GLU A 161 -4.23 3.74 4.11
C GLU A 161 -5.54 4.08 4.82
N ILE A 162 -5.51 4.08 6.15
CA ILE A 162 -6.65 4.42 6.99
C ILE A 162 -6.36 5.75 7.69
N ARG A 163 -7.29 6.70 7.55
CA ARG A 163 -7.21 8.01 8.21
C ARG A 163 -8.49 8.29 8.99
N THR A 164 -8.35 8.77 10.21
CA THR A 164 -9.47 9.23 11.03
C THR A 164 -9.85 10.64 10.58
N MET A 165 -11.14 10.91 10.46
CA MET A 165 -11.64 12.25 10.11
C MET A 165 -11.64 13.15 11.35
N GLU A 166 -11.02 14.36 11.26
CA GLU A 166 -10.87 15.26 12.41
C GLU A 166 -12.18 15.90 12.87
N ASN A 167 -13.08 16.23 11.93
CA ASN A 167 -14.31 16.99 12.21
C ASN A 167 -15.58 16.14 12.21
N GLN A 168 -15.51 14.88 11.82
CA GLN A 168 -16.63 13.95 11.80
C GLN A 168 -16.18 12.59 12.33
N PRO A 169 -17.03 11.93 13.10
CA PRO A 169 -16.68 10.60 13.58
C PRO A 169 -16.82 9.58 12.46
N GLY A 170 -15.69 9.00 12.06
CA GLY A 170 -15.62 8.03 11.00
C GLY A 170 -14.18 7.86 10.52
N GLN A 171 -14.00 6.98 9.53
CA GLN A 171 -12.69 6.68 8.94
C GLN A 171 -12.74 6.82 7.43
N LEU A 172 -11.68 7.36 6.87
CA LEU A 172 -11.42 7.37 5.44
C LEU A 172 -10.43 6.27 5.10
N ILE A 173 -10.79 5.40 4.18
CA ILE A 173 -9.91 4.34 3.67
C ILE A 173 -9.55 4.70 2.23
N LEU A 174 -8.24 4.76 1.97
CA LEU A 174 -7.69 4.96 0.64
C LEU A 174 -7.11 3.63 0.14
N LEU A 175 -7.52 3.23 -1.05
CA LEU A 175 -7.08 2.00 -1.72
C LEU A 175 -6.35 2.36 -2.99
N THR A 176 -5.07 2.04 -3.07
CA THR A 176 -4.27 2.28 -4.28
C THR A 176 -3.93 0.95 -4.95
N ASP A 177 -4.31 0.80 -6.22
CA ASP A 177 -3.91 -0.37 -7.02
C ASP A 177 -2.43 -0.27 -7.38
N LEU A 178 -1.66 -1.25 -6.93
CA LEU A 178 -0.22 -1.35 -7.18
C LEU A 178 0.12 -2.49 -8.15
N THR A 179 -0.87 -3.15 -8.73
CA THR A 179 -0.69 -4.37 -9.54
C THR A 179 0.23 -4.12 -10.73
N GLU A 180 -0.04 -3.08 -11.53
CA GLU A 180 0.79 -2.74 -12.69
C GLU A 180 2.19 -2.28 -12.27
N THR A 181 2.27 -1.43 -11.23
CA THR A 181 3.55 -0.95 -10.69
C THR A 181 4.43 -2.11 -10.25
N ARG A 182 3.87 -3.08 -9.54
CA ARG A 182 4.59 -4.29 -9.10
C ARG A 182 5.00 -5.18 -10.28
N HIS A 183 4.13 -5.32 -11.27
CA HIS A 183 4.46 -6.07 -12.49
C HIS A 183 5.63 -5.43 -13.25
N LEU A 184 5.60 -4.12 -13.45
CA LEU A 184 6.68 -3.38 -14.09
C LEU A 184 7.99 -3.44 -13.30
N GLN A 185 7.93 -3.32 -11.97
CA GLN A 185 9.09 -3.48 -11.11
C GLN A 185 9.70 -4.89 -11.21
N ALA A 186 8.87 -5.93 -11.25
CA ALA A 186 9.33 -7.30 -11.43
C ALA A 186 9.99 -7.51 -12.81
N GLN A 187 9.38 -6.97 -13.87
CA GLN A 187 9.96 -7.02 -15.22
C GLN A 187 11.28 -6.27 -15.30
N LEU A 188 11.36 -5.08 -14.71
CA LEU A 188 12.61 -4.30 -14.69
C LEU A 188 13.73 -5.06 -13.95
N ALA A 189 13.43 -5.61 -12.77
CA ALA A 189 14.38 -6.40 -12.00
C ALA A 189 14.84 -7.64 -12.77
N HIS A 190 13.93 -8.30 -13.51
CA HIS A 190 14.27 -9.43 -14.37
C HIS A 190 15.17 -9.00 -15.53
N ALA A 191 14.83 -7.93 -16.23
CA ALA A 191 15.65 -7.39 -17.32
C ALA A 191 17.05 -6.96 -16.85
N GLN A 192 17.15 -6.34 -15.68
CA GLN A 192 18.43 -5.97 -15.08
C GLN A 192 19.30 -7.19 -14.79
N ARG A 193 18.72 -8.27 -14.23
CA ARG A 193 19.44 -9.55 -14.00
C ARG A 193 19.94 -10.18 -15.29
N LEU A 194 19.09 -10.24 -16.32
CA LEU A 194 19.48 -10.76 -17.63
C LEU A 194 20.57 -9.90 -18.28
N SER A 195 20.50 -8.58 -18.16
CA SER A 195 21.53 -7.67 -18.66
C SER A 195 22.86 -7.86 -17.94
N ALA A 196 22.84 -8.03 -16.61
CA ALA A 196 24.04 -8.35 -15.83
C ALA A 196 24.67 -9.69 -16.28
N MET A 197 23.82 -10.72 -16.48
CA MET A 197 24.29 -12.01 -17.04
C MET A 197 24.86 -11.82 -18.45
N GLY A 198 24.22 -11.04 -19.33
CA GLY A 198 24.69 -10.78 -20.68
C GLY A 198 26.10 -10.19 -20.74
N LYS A 199 26.40 -9.24 -19.83
CA LYS A 199 27.73 -8.63 -19.72
C LYS A 199 28.83 -9.63 -19.31
N MET A 200 28.44 -10.72 -18.65
CA MET A 200 29.35 -11.71 -18.08
C MET A 200 29.40 -13.04 -18.84
N VAL A 201 28.69 -13.18 -19.96
CA VAL A 201 28.62 -14.44 -20.73
C VAL A 201 30.00 -15.03 -21.06
N ALA A 202 30.98 -14.20 -21.44
CA ALA A 202 32.32 -14.65 -21.74
C ALA A 202 33.04 -15.24 -20.51
N SER A 203 32.90 -14.60 -19.34
CA SER A 203 33.45 -15.10 -18.07
C SER A 203 32.76 -16.40 -17.64
N LEU A 204 31.44 -16.46 -17.72
CA LEU A 204 30.66 -17.67 -17.41
C LEU A 204 31.05 -18.85 -18.31
N ALA A 205 31.20 -18.61 -19.63
CA ALA A 205 31.64 -19.62 -20.56
C ALA A 205 33.06 -20.14 -20.20
N HIS A 206 33.96 -19.26 -19.78
CA HIS A 206 35.30 -19.66 -19.32
C HIS A 206 35.23 -20.48 -18.04
N GLN A 207 34.40 -20.07 -17.06
CA GLN A 207 34.25 -20.79 -15.80
C GLN A 207 33.56 -22.16 -15.94
N ILE A 208 32.70 -22.38 -16.93
CA ILE A 208 32.14 -23.68 -17.27
C ILE A 208 33.18 -24.55 -18.02
N ARG A 209 33.95 -23.96 -18.93
CA ARG A 209 34.92 -24.69 -19.73
C ARG A 209 35.99 -25.36 -18.87
N THR A 210 36.50 -24.68 -17.84
CA THR A 210 37.59 -25.18 -16.99
C THR A 210 37.23 -26.49 -16.27
N PRO A 211 36.14 -26.60 -15.47
CA PRO A 211 35.76 -27.85 -14.83
C PRO A 211 35.31 -28.92 -15.84
N LEU A 212 34.70 -28.51 -16.97
CA LEU A 212 34.32 -29.43 -18.03
C LEU A 212 35.55 -30.07 -18.69
N SER A 213 36.58 -29.29 -19.02
CA SER A 213 37.83 -29.81 -19.56
C SER A 213 38.52 -30.76 -18.59
N ALA A 214 38.51 -30.43 -17.28
CA ALA A 214 39.05 -31.33 -16.26
C ALA A 214 38.24 -32.65 -16.17
N ALA A 215 36.91 -32.57 -16.26
CA ALA A 215 36.03 -33.73 -16.24
C ALA A 215 36.29 -34.64 -17.48
N ILE A 216 36.46 -34.05 -18.65
CA ILE A 216 36.82 -34.79 -19.88
C ILE A 216 38.19 -35.46 -19.74
N LEU A 217 39.17 -34.77 -19.15
CA LEU A 217 40.52 -35.35 -18.92
C LEU A 217 40.42 -36.56 -17.99
N TYR A 218 39.74 -36.47 -16.84
CA TYR A 218 39.56 -37.59 -15.94
C TYR A 218 38.75 -38.72 -16.57
N GLY A 219 37.75 -38.42 -17.40
CA GLY A 219 37.02 -39.41 -18.20
C GLY A 219 37.94 -40.13 -19.20
N GLY A 220 38.80 -39.37 -19.87
CA GLY A 220 39.81 -39.93 -20.77
C GLY A 220 40.81 -40.86 -20.07
N HIS A 221 41.27 -40.50 -18.87
CA HIS A 221 42.11 -41.40 -18.08
C HIS A 221 41.38 -42.69 -17.70
N LEU A 222 40.11 -42.63 -17.33
CA LEU A 222 39.29 -43.79 -16.98
C LEU A 222 39.08 -44.76 -18.16
N SER A 223 39.30 -44.33 -19.41
CA SER A 223 39.18 -45.14 -20.61
C SER A 223 40.52 -45.92 -20.94
N GLN A 224 41.54 -45.76 -20.11
CA GLN A 224 42.81 -46.50 -20.27
C GLN A 224 42.70 -47.87 -19.59
N ASP A 225 43.15 -48.94 -20.30
CA ASP A 225 43.04 -50.33 -19.82
C ASP A 225 44.00 -50.65 -18.65
N ASP A 226 45.15 -49.96 -18.57
CA ASP A 226 46.19 -50.20 -17.58
C ASP A 226 46.14 -49.38 -16.31
N LEU A 227 44.94 -48.82 -15.99
CA LEU A 227 44.77 -48.00 -14.80
C LEU A 227 44.66 -48.88 -13.55
N ASP A 228 45.50 -48.59 -12.55
CA ASP A 228 45.36 -49.24 -11.25
C ASP A 228 44.10 -48.83 -10.52
N GLU A 229 43.61 -49.65 -9.57
CA GLU A 229 42.33 -49.40 -8.89
C GLU A 229 42.37 -48.11 -8.05
N GLU A 230 43.48 -47.76 -7.44
CA GLU A 230 43.61 -46.54 -6.66
C GLU A 230 43.53 -45.31 -7.55
N MET A 231 44.18 -45.30 -8.70
CA MET A 231 44.11 -44.22 -9.67
C MET A 231 42.75 -44.13 -10.31
N ARG A 232 42.09 -45.26 -10.58
CA ARG A 232 40.72 -45.33 -11.08
C ARG A 232 39.77 -44.63 -10.10
N GLN A 233 39.82 -44.97 -8.82
CA GLN A 233 38.98 -44.37 -7.78
C GLN A 233 39.28 -42.86 -7.62
N ARG A 234 40.52 -42.42 -7.69
CA ARG A 234 40.91 -41.01 -7.68
C ARG A 234 40.30 -40.26 -8.87
N CYS A 235 40.40 -40.83 -10.08
CA CYS A 235 39.83 -40.23 -11.29
C CYS A 235 38.31 -40.14 -11.20
N VAL A 236 37.60 -41.19 -10.75
CA VAL A 236 36.15 -41.17 -10.53
C VAL A 236 35.78 -40.11 -9.52
N SER A 237 36.43 -40.05 -8.35
CA SER A 237 36.15 -39.05 -7.32
C SER A 237 36.34 -37.62 -7.83
N ARG A 238 37.41 -37.36 -8.59
CA ARG A 238 37.67 -36.02 -9.15
C ARG A 238 36.68 -35.65 -10.25
N LEU A 239 36.33 -36.60 -11.13
CA LEU A 239 35.33 -36.44 -12.17
C LEU A 239 33.99 -36.06 -11.56
N MET A 240 33.49 -36.84 -10.59
CA MET A 240 32.24 -36.58 -9.90
C MET A 240 32.25 -35.22 -9.19
N SER A 241 33.34 -34.87 -8.50
CA SER A 241 33.49 -33.55 -7.88
C SER A 241 33.35 -32.40 -8.89
N ARG A 242 33.92 -32.51 -10.10
CA ARG A 242 33.83 -31.48 -11.14
C ARG A 242 32.43 -31.39 -11.73
N LEU A 243 31.77 -32.53 -11.93
CA LEU A 243 30.36 -32.53 -12.42
C LEU A 243 29.40 -31.96 -11.41
N THR A 244 29.52 -32.31 -10.13
CA THR A 244 28.69 -31.71 -9.04
C THR A 244 28.92 -30.20 -8.93
N HIS A 245 30.15 -29.74 -9.06
CA HIS A 245 30.47 -28.32 -9.06
C HIS A 245 29.83 -27.59 -10.26
N LEU A 246 29.86 -28.17 -11.45
CA LEU A 246 29.19 -27.65 -12.64
C LEU A 246 27.66 -27.57 -12.45
N GLU A 247 27.05 -28.63 -11.91
CA GLU A 247 25.65 -28.68 -11.63
C GLU A 247 25.24 -27.54 -10.67
N GLN A 248 25.99 -27.33 -9.60
CA GLN A 248 25.76 -26.25 -8.65
C GLN A 248 25.88 -24.87 -9.32
N GLN A 249 26.92 -24.65 -10.15
CA GLN A 249 27.08 -23.39 -10.89
C GLN A 249 25.87 -23.10 -11.80
N VAL A 250 25.39 -24.11 -12.54
CA VAL A 250 24.21 -23.96 -13.41
C VAL A 250 22.97 -23.69 -12.59
N ARG A 251 22.79 -24.37 -11.47
CA ARG A 251 21.67 -24.14 -10.53
C ARG A 251 21.68 -22.71 -10.00
N ASP A 252 22.83 -22.21 -9.55
CA ASP A 252 22.98 -20.85 -9.03
C ASP A 252 22.65 -19.81 -10.10
N MET A 253 23.11 -20.03 -11.35
CA MET A 253 22.76 -19.17 -12.48
C MET A 253 21.25 -19.15 -12.75
N LEU A 254 20.56 -20.28 -12.68
CA LEU A 254 19.14 -20.38 -12.91
C LEU A 254 18.35 -19.71 -11.79
N ILE A 255 18.75 -19.87 -10.53
CA ILE A 255 18.12 -19.19 -9.37
C ILE A 255 18.28 -17.68 -9.53
N PHE A 256 19.48 -17.20 -9.87
CA PHE A 256 19.73 -15.77 -10.09
C PHE A 256 18.92 -15.23 -11.28
N ALA A 257 18.87 -15.92 -12.40
CA ALA A 257 18.16 -15.50 -13.61
C ALA A 257 16.64 -15.40 -13.39
N ARG A 258 16.05 -16.41 -12.75
CA ARG A 258 14.61 -16.44 -12.45
C ARG A 258 14.24 -15.42 -11.38
N GLY A 259 15.08 -15.24 -10.36
CA GLY A 259 14.88 -14.31 -9.26
C GLY A 259 13.72 -14.66 -8.33
N GLU A 260 13.03 -15.75 -8.58
CA GLU A 260 11.92 -16.25 -7.78
C GLU A 260 12.14 -17.72 -7.47
N THR A 261 12.15 -18.04 -6.20
CA THR A 261 12.09 -19.41 -5.70
C THR A 261 10.66 -19.63 -5.21
N ARG A 262 9.94 -20.56 -5.82
CA ARG A 262 8.58 -20.87 -5.35
C ARG A 262 8.66 -21.49 -3.96
N LEU A 263 7.92 -20.93 -3.02
CA LEU A 263 7.70 -21.51 -1.70
C LEU A 263 6.71 -22.68 -1.89
N ALA A 264 7.21 -23.90 -2.00
CA ALA A 264 6.40 -25.02 -2.44
C ALA A 264 6.01 -25.96 -1.30
N GLU A 265 6.69 -25.88 -0.15
CA GLU A 265 6.56 -26.88 0.90
C GLU A 265 6.34 -26.23 2.28
N GLU A 266 5.42 -26.79 3.04
CA GLU A 266 5.30 -26.51 4.46
C GLU A 266 6.06 -27.59 5.25
N LEU A 267 7.20 -27.20 5.86
CA LEU A 267 8.02 -28.10 6.65
C LEU A 267 8.15 -27.63 8.09
N SER A 268 8.54 -28.55 8.98
CA SER A 268 9.03 -28.15 10.30
C SER A 268 10.45 -27.62 10.24
N ALA A 269 10.78 -26.68 11.13
CA ALA A 269 12.15 -26.15 11.26
C ALA A 269 13.17 -27.27 11.57
N GLU A 270 12.76 -28.32 12.26
CA GLU A 270 13.56 -29.50 12.55
C GLU A 270 13.90 -30.29 11.28
N THR A 271 12.92 -30.46 10.37
CA THR A 271 13.15 -31.10 9.05
C THR A 271 14.15 -30.32 8.23
N LEU A 272 14.03 -28.97 8.23
CA LEU A 272 15.01 -28.11 7.55
C LEU A 272 16.40 -28.24 8.17
N ALA A 273 16.51 -28.22 9.51
CA ALA A 273 17.77 -28.37 10.22
C ALA A 273 18.44 -29.73 9.90
N SER A 274 17.66 -30.80 9.86
CA SER A 274 18.13 -32.15 9.47
C SER A 274 18.66 -32.17 8.02
N ALA A 275 17.95 -31.50 7.09
CA ALA A 275 18.37 -31.42 5.70
C ALA A 275 19.66 -30.60 5.54
N VAL A 276 19.81 -29.49 6.27
CA VAL A 276 21.06 -28.72 6.32
C VAL A 276 22.18 -29.57 6.90
N GLY A 277 21.96 -30.25 8.03
CA GLY A 277 22.94 -31.16 8.63
C GLY A 277 23.44 -32.22 7.66
N SER A 278 22.52 -32.92 6.98
CA SER A 278 22.86 -33.93 5.98
C SER A 278 23.68 -33.37 4.81
N ALA A 279 23.39 -32.12 4.39
CA ALA A 279 24.16 -31.48 3.34
C ALA A 279 25.58 -31.09 3.81
N LEU A 280 25.74 -30.66 5.05
CA LEU A 280 27.03 -30.33 5.65
C LEU A 280 27.89 -31.58 5.89
N ASP A 281 27.30 -32.68 6.35
CA ASP A 281 27.97 -33.99 6.52
C ASP A 281 28.50 -34.54 5.19
N GLY A 282 27.83 -34.21 4.07
CA GLY A 282 28.26 -34.57 2.72
C GLY A 282 29.48 -33.79 2.19
N LEU A 283 29.92 -32.73 2.90
CA LEU A 283 31.10 -31.96 2.49
C LEU A 283 32.40 -32.77 2.73
N LYS A 284 33.23 -32.85 1.72
CA LYS A 284 34.58 -33.46 1.86
C LYS A 284 35.51 -32.42 2.48
N LEU A 285 35.68 -32.49 3.78
CA LEU A 285 36.50 -31.55 4.55
C LEU A 285 37.94 -32.09 4.68
N ALA A 286 38.91 -31.16 4.75
CA ALA A 286 40.27 -31.52 5.17
C ALA A 286 40.26 -31.85 6.67
N PRO A 287 41.21 -32.67 7.18
CA PRO A 287 41.22 -33.10 8.58
C PRO A 287 41.25 -31.98 9.62
N GLU A 288 41.79 -30.83 9.25
CA GLU A 288 41.92 -29.63 10.10
C GLU A 288 40.71 -28.72 10.07
N VAL A 289 39.69 -29.02 9.26
CA VAL A 289 38.50 -28.21 9.07
C VAL A 289 37.31 -28.79 9.82
N GLU A 290 36.68 -27.96 10.66
CA GLU A 290 35.48 -28.31 11.42
C GLU A 290 34.29 -27.51 10.90
N VAL A 291 33.22 -28.19 10.47
CA VAL A 291 31.93 -27.61 10.19
C VAL A 291 30.92 -28.20 11.13
N ARG A 292 30.22 -27.33 11.91
CA ARG A 292 29.26 -27.74 12.93
C ARG A 292 27.89 -27.12 12.71
N LEU A 293 26.85 -27.90 12.93
CA LEU A 293 25.49 -27.44 13.01
C LEU A 293 25.04 -27.35 14.48
N ASP A 294 24.64 -26.13 14.89
CA ASP A 294 24.01 -25.86 16.20
C ASP A 294 22.54 -25.53 15.96
N SER A 295 21.64 -26.46 16.23
CA SER A 295 20.22 -26.27 16.01
C SER A 295 19.46 -26.20 17.32
N HIS A 296 18.74 -25.10 17.53
CA HIS A 296 17.89 -24.85 18.70
C HIS A 296 16.45 -24.56 18.24
N VAL A 297 15.98 -25.27 17.21
CA VAL A 297 14.64 -25.07 16.63
C VAL A 297 13.62 -25.98 17.33
N SER A 298 12.38 -25.46 17.42
CA SER A 298 11.21 -26.20 17.84
C SER A 298 10.40 -26.66 16.60
N ASP A 299 9.33 -27.39 16.82
CA ASP A 299 8.41 -27.89 15.75
C ASP A 299 7.59 -26.77 15.08
N SER A 300 8.24 -25.63 14.83
CA SER A 300 7.65 -24.50 14.11
C SER A 300 7.52 -24.82 12.63
N ARG A 301 6.36 -24.54 12.02
CA ARG A 301 6.15 -24.76 10.59
C ARG A 301 6.52 -23.55 9.77
N LEU A 302 7.18 -23.79 8.66
CA LEU A 302 7.70 -22.81 7.72
C LEU A 302 7.19 -23.12 6.32
N MET A 303 6.71 -22.09 5.61
CA MET A 303 6.53 -22.19 4.16
C MET A 303 7.85 -21.86 3.49
N CYS A 304 8.50 -22.84 2.88
CA CYS A 304 9.82 -22.62 2.29
C CYS A 304 10.06 -23.50 1.06
N ASN A 305 11.17 -23.25 0.40
CA ASN A 305 11.79 -24.16 -0.54
C ASN A 305 13.04 -24.76 0.14
N ARG A 306 12.91 -25.99 0.60
CA ARG A 306 13.96 -26.71 1.34
C ARG A 306 15.30 -26.70 0.59
N ASP A 307 15.27 -27.10 -0.67
CA ASP A 307 16.51 -27.28 -1.47
C ASP A 307 17.21 -25.94 -1.74
N ALA A 308 16.44 -24.85 -1.90
CA ALA A 308 17.01 -23.51 -2.06
C ALA A 308 17.67 -23.02 -0.77
N LEU A 309 17.05 -23.22 0.40
CA LEU A 309 17.63 -22.83 1.70
C LEU A 309 18.85 -23.66 2.05
N VAL A 310 18.82 -24.99 1.82
CA VAL A 310 19.99 -25.86 1.99
C VAL A 310 21.13 -25.41 1.06
N GLY A 311 20.81 -25.10 -0.19
CA GLY A 311 21.80 -24.57 -1.16
C GLY A 311 22.40 -23.23 -0.71
N ALA A 312 21.57 -22.32 -0.16
CA ALA A 312 22.05 -21.05 0.37
C ALA A 312 22.99 -21.24 1.56
N CYS A 313 22.67 -22.15 2.50
CA CYS A 313 23.56 -22.50 3.62
C CYS A 313 24.89 -23.10 3.12
N THR A 314 24.83 -24.03 2.17
CA THR A 314 26.01 -24.66 1.58
C THR A 314 26.88 -23.62 0.85
N ASN A 315 26.28 -22.67 0.14
CA ASN A 315 27.04 -21.59 -0.52
C ASN A 315 27.77 -20.71 0.50
N LEU A 316 27.14 -20.38 1.64
CA LEU A 316 27.79 -19.60 2.69
C LEU A 316 28.95 -20.38 3.32
N VAL A 317 28.75 -21.66 3.67
CA VAL A 317 29.79 -22.49 4.23
C VAL A 317 30.96 -22.64 3.25
N ASN A 318 30.71 -22.93 1.98
CA ASN A 318 31.76 -23.01 0.95
C ASN A 318 32.50 -21.67 0.80
N ASN A 319 31.82 -20.55 0.84
CA ASN A 319 32.47 -19.24 0.81
C ASN A 319 33.43 -19.02 1.98
N SER A 320 33.04 -19.43 3.19
CA SER A 320 33.90 -19.39 4.38
C SER A 320 35.13 -20.29 4.26
N LEU A 321 34.93 -21.54 3.81
CA LEU A 321 36.03 -22.49 3.60
C LEU A 321 37.02 -22.02 2.52
N GLU A 322 36.51 -21.50 1.42
CA GLU A 322 37.32 -20.94 0.34
C GLU A 322 38.07 -19.66 0.75
N ALA A 323 37.55 -18.91 1.75
CA ALA A 323 38.23 -17.77 2.35
C ALA A 323 39.34 -18.18 3.32
N GLY A 324 39.50 -19.49 3.61
CA GLY A 324 40.54 -20.05 4.48
C GLY A 324 40.06 -20.26 5.92
N ALA A 325 38.75 -20.25 6.18
CA ALA A 325 38.23 -20.61 7.49
C ALA A 325 38.50 -22.09 7.81
N THR A 326 38.95 -22.38 9.03
CA THR A 326 39.14 -23.74 9.55
C THR A 326 37.99 -24.18 10.46
N ARG A 327 37.17 -23.24 10.92
CA ARG A 327 35.97 -23.53 11.71
C ARG A 327 34.79 -22.73 11.17
N VAL A 328 33.69 -23.43 10.87
CA VAL A 328 32.42 -22.82 10.46
C VAL A 328 31.30 -23.39 11.31
N VAL A 329 30.48 -22.51 11.91
CA VAL A 329 29.33 -22.91 12.71
C VAL A 329 28.08 -22.39 12.05
N VAL A 330 27.17 -23.30 11.72
CA VAL A 330 25.83 -22.96 11.23
C VAL A 330 24.84 -23.06 12.37
N GLN A 331 24.19 -21.97 12.70
CA GLN A 331 23.25 -21.88 13.81
C GLN A 331 21.84 -21.68 13.29
N LEU A 332 20.88 -22.50 13.75
CA LEU A 332 19.45 -22.35 13.49
C LEU A 332 18.72 -22.12 14.81
N PHE A 333 18.03 -21.00 14.94
CA PHE A 333 17.30 -20.69 16.15
C PHE A 333 16.10 -19.78 15.87
N PRO A 334 15.01 -19.87 16.68
CA PRO A 334 13.85 -19.01 16.54
C PRO A 334 14.14 -17.62 17.14
N ALA A 335 13.66 -16.57 16.47
CA ALA A 335 13.65 -15.20 16.97
C ALA A 335 12.25 -14.60 16.80
N GLY A 336 11.45 -14.66 17.85
CA GLY A 336 10.06 -14.26 17.80
C GLY A 336 9.25 -15.21 16.90
N ASN A 337 8.70 -14.70 15.81
CA ASN A 337 7.95 -15.47 14.80
C ASN A 337 8.78 -15.80 13.54
N GLU A 338 10.06 -15.54 13.58
CA GLU A 338 10.99 -15.73 12.45
C GLU A 338 12.01 -16.84 12.78
N LEU A 339 12.49 -17.54 11.76
CA LEU A 339 13.63 -18.46 11.86
C LEU A 339 14.89 -17.71 11.45
N VAL A 340 15.91 -17.75 12.32
CA VAL A 340 17.23 -17.19 12.02
C VAL A 340 18.18 -18.33 11.67
N ILE A 341 18.84 -18.22 10.52
CA ILE A 341 19.97 -19.04 10.13
C ILE A 341 21.21 -18.16 10.11
N ARG A 342 22.20 -18.52 10.91
CA ARG A 342 23.44 -17.76 11.04
C ARG A 342 24.63 -18.66 10.73
N VAL A 343 25.48 -18.21 9.82
CA VAL A 343 26.76 -18.89 9.50
C VAL A 343 27.89 -18.02 10.02
N VAL A 344 28.69 -18.57 10.91
CA VAL A 344 29.82 -17.90 11.58
C VAL A 344 31.10 -18.65 11.23
N ASP A 345 32.10 -17.95 10.76
CA ASP A 345 33.43 -18.53 10.47
C ASP A 345 34.54 -17.80 11.25
N ASN A 346 35.72 -18.46 11.27
CA ASN A 346 36.95 -17.94 11.84
C ASN A 346 37.98 -17.54 10.76
N GLY A 347 37.54 -17.24 9.56
CA GLY A 347 38.38 -16.82 8.44
C GLY A 347 38.96 -15.40 8.65
N PRO A 348 39.56 -14.81 7.63
CA PRO A 348 40.17 -13.50 7.69
C PRO A 348 39.12 -12.34 7.82
N GLY A 349 37.83 -12.63 7.60
CA GLY A 349 36.81 -11.59 7.49
C GLY A 349 36.96 -10.75 6.22
N PHE A 350 36.36 -9.57 6.23
CA PHE A 350 36.41 -8.62 5.11
C PHE A 350 36.32 -7.18 5.64
N ASP A 351 36.75 -6.20 4.82
CA ASP A 351 36.62 -4.79 5.17
C ASP A 351 35.14 -4.37 5.12
N ALA A 352 34.67 -3.75 6.19
CA ALA A 352 33.29 -3.27 6.31
C ALA A 352 32.89 -2.32 5.14
N ALA A 353 33.86 -1.57 4.59
CA ALA A 353 33.62 -0.74 3.41
C ALA A 353 33.28 -1.54 2.14
N GLN A 354 33.65 -2.81 2.08
CA GLN A 354 33.41 -3.71 0.96
C GLN A 354 32.10 -4.49 1.06
N SER A 355 31.40 -4.44 2.20
CA SER A 355 30.16 -5.22 2.44
C SER A 355 29.11 -5.00 1.34
N GLY A 356 28.95 -3.78 0.85
CA GLY A 356 28.04 -3.45 -0.28
C GLY A 356 28.46 -4.11 -1.59
N GLN A 357 29.76 -4.11 -1.90
CA GLN A 357 30.30 -4.70 -3.12
C GLN A 357 30.24 -6.24 -3.10
N LEU A 358 30.41 -6.85 -1.93
CA LEU A 358 30.30 -8.31 -1.77
C LEU A 358 28.90 -8.82 -2.08
N MET A 359 27.88 -7.98 -1.95
CA MET A 359 26.47 -8.30 -2.26
C MET A 359 26.13 -8.11 -3.74
N GLU A 360 27.00 -7.44 -4.51
CA GLU A 360 26.80 -7.26 -5.95
C GLU A 360 27.02 -8.58 -6.70
N ALA A 361 26.09 -8.89 -7.60
CA ALA A 361 26.22 -10.08 -8.43
C ALA A 361 27.47 -9.99 -9.31
N PHE A 362 28.20 -11.11 -9.42
CA PHE A 362 29.46 -11.26 -10.18
C PHE A 362 30.66 -10.55 -9.56
N TYR A 363 30.52 -9.89 -8.42
CA TYR A 363 31.68 -9.40 -7.70
C TYR A 363 32.40 -10.56 -7.00
N THR A 364 33.69 -10.72 -7.29
CA THR A 364 34.53 -11.77 -6.69
C THR A 364 35.98 -11.32 -6.56
N THR A 365 36.58 -11.64 -5.45
CA THR A 365 38.02 -11.47 -5.20
C THR A 365 38.80 -12.73 -5.57
N LYS A 366 38.11 -13.82 -5.96
CA LYS A 366 38.70 -15.13 -6.26
C LYS A 366 38.91 -15.30 -7.75
N SER A 367 40.05 -15.91 -8.15
CA SER A 367 40.39 -16.15 -9.56
C SER A 367 39.42 -17.08 -10.30
N HIS A 368 38.72 -17.96 -9.57
CA HIS A 368 37.81 -18.95 -10.13
C HIS A 368 36.36 -18.82 -9.56
N GLY A 369 36.09 -17.76 -8.80
CA GLY A 369 34.77 -17.51 -8.22
C GLY A 369 33.79 -16.94 -9.24
N THR A 370 32.55 -17.40 -9.22
CA THR A 370 31.46 -16.85 -10.08
C THR A 370 30.97 -15.48 -9.63
N GLY A 371 31.18 -15.12 -8.35
CA GLY A 371 30.58 -13.94 -7.73
C GLY A 371 29.06 -14.01 -7.61
N LEU A 372 28.47 -15.20 -7.83
CA LEU A 372 27.01 -15.39 -7.73
C LEU A 372 26.54 -15.91 -6.36
N GLY A 373 27.44 -16.55 -5.58
CA GLY A 373 27.03 -17.24 -4.35
C GLY A 373 26.25 -16.37 -3.38
N LEU A 374 26.73 -15.17 -3.03
CA LEU A 374 26.03 -14.26 -2.12
C LEU A 374 24.77 -13.66 -2.76
N ALA A 375 24.79 -13.36 -4.06
CA ALA A 375 23.62 -12.87 -4.79
C ALA A 375 22.51 -13.94 -4.85
N VAL A 376 22.86 -15.22 -4.98
CA VAL A 376 21.91 -16.35 -4.89
C VAL A 376 21.33 -16.47 -3.49
N VAL A 377 22.16 -16.39 -2.44
CA VAL A 377 21.69 -16.38 -1.05
C VAL A 377 20.68 -15.25 -0.84
N GLN A 378 21.00 -14.04 -1.28
CA GLN A 378 20.11 -12.89 -1.18
C GLN A 378 18.79 -13.10 -1.95
N ALA A 379 18.85 -13.69 -3.16
CA ALA A 379 17.65 -14.00 -3.94
C ALA A 379 16.77 -15.06 -3.25
N VAL A 380 17.37 -16.10 -2.68
CA VAL A 380 16.68 -17.14 -1.92
C VAL A 380 16.01 -16.54 -0.69
N VAL A 381 16.75 -15.77 0.11
CA VAL A 381 16.21 -15.13 1.34
C VAL A 381 15.08 -14.18 1.01
N LYS A 382 15.24 -13.36 -0.04
CA LYS A 382 14.17 -12.45 -0.50
C LYS A 382 12.92 -13.19 -0.95
N ALA A 383 13.07 -14.34 -1.62
CA ALA A 383 11.94 -15.18 -2.02
C ALA A 383 11.19 -15.77 -0.81
N HIS A 384 11.89 -15.96 0.32
CA HIS A 384 11.32 -16.35 1.61
C HIS A 384 10.86 -15.16 2.47
N GLN A 385 10.82 -13.93 1.89
CA GLN A 385 10.45 -12.68 2.57
C GLN A 385 11.38 -12.29 3.72
N GLY A 386 12.57 -12.90 3.73
CA GLY A 386 13.57 -12.70 4.75
C GLY A 386 14.51 -11.53 4.45
N ARG A 387 15.41 -11.31 5.38
CA ARG A 387 16.51 -10.34 5.29
C ARG A 387 17.84 -11.07 5.36
N PHE A 388 18.77 -10.65 4.51
CA PHE A 388 20.14 -11.16 4.49
C PHE A 388 21.11 -10.05 4.88
N ALA A 389 21.98 -10.34 5.84
CA ALA A 389 23.06 -9.46 6.27
C ALA A 389 24.37 -10.24 6.36
N ILE A 390 25.49 -9.57 6.04
CA ILE A 390 26.83 -10.12 6.23
C ILE A 390 27.69 -9.07 6.94
N GLU A 391 28.37 -9.48 7.99
CA GLU A 391 29.18 -8.63 8.84
C GLU A 391 30.54 -9.28 9.10
N SER A 392 31.59 -8.47 9.23
CA SER A 392 32.90 -8.94 9.68
C SER A 392 32.93 -8.91 11.20
N SER A 393 33.34 -10.02 11.80
CA SER A 393 33.46 -10.13 13.26
C SER A 393 34.68 -9.35 13.78
N GLN A 394 34.53 -8.66 14.90
CA GLN A 394 35.63 -7.98 15.58
C GLN A 394 36.72 -8.95 16.09
N GLN A 395 36.39 -10.22 16.24
CA GLN A 395 37.32 -11.28 16.67
C GLN A 395 37.97 -12.03 15.51
N GLY A 396 37.76 -11.57 14.29
CA GLY A 396 38.12 -12.25 13.04
C GLY A 396 37.01 -13.14 12.54
N GLY A 397 36.96 -13.32 11.20
CA GLY A 397 35.93 -14.10 10.50
C GLY A 397 34.74 -13.27 10.01
N ALA A 398 33.78 -13.93 9.40
CA ALA A 398 32.54 -13.34 8.92
C ALA A 398 31.32 -13.97 9.59
N VAL A 399 30.25 -13.19 9.67
CA VAL A 399 28.93 -13.62 10.16
C VAL A 399 27.91 -13.31 9.10
N ALA A 400 27.30 -14.33 8.52
CA ALA A 400 26.20 -14.22 7.56
C ALA A 400 24.89 -14.60 8.27
N THR A 401 23.90 -13.74 8.22
CA THR A 401 22.60 -13.92 8.91
C THR A 401 21.45 -13.84 7.91
N LEU A 402 20.63 -14.89 7.89
CA LEU A 402 19.36 -14.99 7.19
C LEU A 402 18.24 -14.97 8.24
N THR A 403 17.27 -14.10 8.05
CA THR A 403 16.14 -13.96 8.99
C THR A 403 14.84 -14.09 8.24
#